data_73fd8c83aac12f82d0471d72a0f542fb
#
_entry.id   73fd8c83aac12f82d0471d72a0f542fb
#
_cell.length_a   1.000
_cell.length_b   1.000
_cell.length_c   1.000
_cell.angle_alpha   90.00
_cell.angle_beta   90.00
_cell.angle_gamma   90.00
#
_symmetry.space_group_name_H-M   'P 1'
#
loop_
_entity.id
_entity.type
_entity.pdbx_description
1 polymer ?
#
loop_
_entity_poly.entity_id
_entity_poly.type
_entity_poly.pdbx_seq_one_letter_code
_entity_poly.pdbx_strand_id
1 'polypeptide(L)'
;MSNLNDLRKQIDDIDAAIIELLAQRMEVCREVATLKSQSNTAIIQPQRVREVLTTRRQWAINNDVDPDFAEQLFRILLSETHRI
;
A
#
# COMPACT_ATOMS: atom_id res chain seq x y z
N MET A 1 -21.35 -13.60 -22.02
CA MET A 1 -20.05 -14.28 -21.74
C MET A 1 -18.91 -13.28 -21.92
N SER A 2 -18.01 -13.23 -20.93
CA SER A 2 -16.85 -12.33 -21.01
C SER A 2 -15.83 -12.93 -21.99
N ASN A 3 -15.27 -12.10 -22.88
CA ASN A 3 -14.17 -12.47 -23.73
C ASN A 3 -12.86 -11.89 -23.14
N LEU A 4 -11.74 -12.19 -23.78
CA LEU A 4 -10.43 -11.74 -23.29
C LEU A 4 -10.32 -10.22 -23.23
N ASN A 5 -10.90 -9.51 -24.20
CA ASN A 5 -10.86 -8.04 -24.20
C ASN A 5 -11.66 -7.45 -23.05
N ASP A 6 -12.82 -8.04 -22.73
CA ASP A 6 -13.64 -7.61 -21.60
C ASP A 6 -12.90 -7.82 -20.28
N LEU A 7 -12.22 -8.96 -20.12
CA LEU A 7 -11.45 -9.26 -18.92
C LEU A 7 -10.26 -8.32 -18.78
N ARG A 8 -9.59 -8.01 -19.87
CA ARG A 8 -8.48 -7.05 -19.87
C ARG A 8 -8.96 -5.65 -19.48
N LYS A 9 -10.13 -5.25 -19.95
CA LYS A 9 -10.72 -3.96 -19.56
C LYS A 9 -11.01 -3.94 -18.06
N GLN A 10 -11.51 -5.04 -17.51
CA GLN A 10 -11.74 -5.14 -16.06
C GLN A 10 -10.42 -4.99 -15.29
N ILE A 11 -9.34 -5.60 -15.77
CA ILE A 11 -8.01 -5.46 -15.15
C ILE A 11 -7.54 -4.01 -15.23
N ASP A 12 -7.71 -3.37 -16.38
CA ASP A 12 -7.34 -1.96 -16.55
C ASP A 12 -8.08 -1.06 -15.57
N ASP A 13 -9.36 -1.31 -15.37
CA ASP A 13 -10.19 -0.53 -14.44
C ASP A 13 -9.71 -0.74 -13.00
N ILE A 14 -9.38 -1.99 -12.64
CA ILE A 14 -8.84 -2.31 -11.32
C ILE A 14 -7.49 -1.62 -11.12
N ASP A 15 -6.61 -1.68 -12.10
CA ASP A 15 -5.29 -1.05 -12.02
C ASP A 15 -5.40 0.47 -11.87
N ALA A 16 -6.34 1.08 -12.58
CA ALA A 16 -6.60 2.51 -12.42
C ALA A 16 -7.03 2.85 -11.00
N ALA A 17 -7.88 2.01 -10.40
CA ALA A 17 -8.30 2.18 -9.01
C ALA A 17 -7.13 2.03 -8.04
N ILE A 18 -6.21 1.09 -8.31
CA ILE A 18 -4.99 0.92 -7.51
C ILE A 18 -4.15 2.21 -7.54
N ILE A 19 -3.96 2.79 -8.72
CA ILE A 19 -3.19 4.04 -8.86
C ILE A 19 -3.84 5.18 -8.08
N GLU A 20 -5.17 5.30 -8.15
CA GLU A 20 -5.90 6.33 -7.39
C GLU A 20 -5.73 6.14 -5.89
N LEU A 21 -5.78 4.90 -5.40
CA LEU A 21 -5.58 4.60 -3.99
C LEU A 21 -4.14 4.88 -3.55
N LEU A 22 -3.17 4.59 -4.41
CA LEU A 22 -1.77 4.91 -4.13
C LEU A 22 -1.58 6.42 -4.00
N ALA A 23 -2.22 7.22 -4.88
CA ALA A 23 -2.15 8.67 -4.80
C ALA A 23 -2.71 9.18 -3.47
N GLN A 24 -3.85 8.65 -3.03
CA GLN A 24 -4.45 8.99 -1.73
C GLN A 24 -3.52 8.61 -0.58
N ARG A 25 -2.94 7.43 -0.64
CA ARG A 25 -2.02 6.95 0.39
C ARG A 25 -0.79 7.86 0.50
N MET A 26 -0.22 8.25 -0.63
CA MET A 26 0.95 9.14 -0.65
C MET A 26 0.63 10.50 -0.06
N GLU A 27 -0.56 11.04 -0.34
CA GLU A 27 -0.99 12.32 0.21
C GLU A 27 -1.10 12.25 1.73
N VAL A 28 -1.73 11.21 2.27
CA VAL A 28 -1.85 11.01 3.71
C VAL A 28 -0.47 10.82 4.35
N CYS A 29 0.42 10.09 3.68
CA CYS A 29 1.79 9.89 4.15
C CYS A 29 2.57 11.21 4.23
N ARG A 30 2.35 12.14 3.30
CA ARG A 30 2.96 13.47 3.38
C ARG A 30 2.46 14.23 4.60
N GLU A 31 1.16 14.13 4.92
CA GLU A 31 0.61 14.74 6.12
C GLU A 31 1.23 14.14 7.38
N VAL A 32 1.39 12.82 7.43
CA VAL A 32 2.05 12.13 8.55
C VAL A 32 3.48 12.63 8.70
N ALA A 33 4.22 12.73 7.59
CA ALA A 33 5.61 13.23 7.61
C ALA A 33 5.69 14.65 8.15
N THR A 34 4.73 15.52 7.77
CA THR A 34 4.66 16.89 8.27
C THR A 34 4.43 16.92 9.78
N LEU A 35 3.50 16.10 10.28
CA LEU A 35 3.22 16.03 11.73
C LEU A 35 4.41 15.50 12.51
N LYS A 36 5.10 14.47 12.00
CA LYS A 36 6.29 13.92 12.64
C LYS A 36 7.42 14.94 12.70
N SER A 37 7.60 15.71 11.64
CA SER A 37 8.59 16.79 11.60
C SER A 37 8.30 17.84 12.66
N GLN A 38 7.02 18.25 12.80
CA GLN A 38 6.60 19.24 13.77
C GLN A 38 6.75 18.75 15.22
N SER A 39 6.52 17.45 15.46
CA SER A 39 6.60 16.88 16.81
C SER A 39 7.98 16.31 17.13
N ASN A 40 8.95 16.44 16.21
CA ASN A 40 10.28 15.87 16.35
C ASN A 40 10.28 14.35 16.54
N THR A 41 9.29 13.68 15.95
CA THR A 41 9.14 12.23 16.02
C THR A 41 9.92 11.57 14.88
N ALA A 42 10.49 10.40 15.15
CA ALA A 42 11.22 9.65 14.12
C ALA A 42 10.28 9.30 12.94
N ILE A 43 10.76 9.49 11.71
CA ILE A 43 10.01 9.19 10.49
C ILE A 43 9.81 7.68 10.34
N ILE A 44 10.88 6.90 10.58
CA ILE A 44 10.82 5.44 10.51
C ILE A 44 10.66 4.88 11.91
N GLN A 45 9.55 4.15 12.12
CA GLN A 45 9.24 3.50 13.40
C GLN A 45 9.20 1.99 13.16
N PRO A 46 10.22 1.22 13.60
CA PRO A 46 10.30 -0.21 13.32
C PRO A 46 9.07 -1.00 13.77
N GLN A 47 8.49 -0.62 14.90
CA GLN A 47 7.27 -1.27 15.41
C GLN A 47 6.11 -1.10 14.44
N ARG A 48 5.93 0.11 13.89
CA ARG A 48 4.88 0.37 12.90
C ARG A 48 5.11 -0.41 11.62
N VAL A 49 6.35 -0.53 11.18
CA VAL A 49 6.70 -1.32 9.99
C VAL A 49 6.28 -2.78 10.20
N ARG A 50 6.63 -3.37 11.34
CA ARG A 50 6.23 -4.75 11.66
C ARG A 50 4.72 -4.91 11.69
N GLU A 51 4.01 -3.96 12.29
CA GLU A 51 2.54 -3.96 12.36
C GLU A 51 1.92 -3.93 10.97
N VAL A 52 2.41 -3.05 10.08
CA VAL A 52 1.93 -2.96 8.71
C VAL A 52 2.11 -4.29 7.98
N LEU A 53 3.30 -4.87 8.04
CA LEU A 53 3.57 -6.12 7.33
C LEU A 53 2.72 -7.26 7.87
N THR A 54 2.57 -7.37 9.19
CA THR A 54 1.77 -8.43 9.82
C THR A 54 0.29 -8.29 9.47
N THR A 55 -0.28 -7.08 9.57
CA THR A 55 -1.70 -6.88 9.30
C THR A 55 -2.02 -7.08 7.83
N ARG A 56 -1.17 -6.59 6.91
CA ARG A 56 -1.41 -6.73 5.47
C ARG A 56 -1.31 -8.17 5.02
N ARG A 57 -0.40 -8.95 5.60
CA ARG A 57 -0.35 -10.40 5.35
C ARG A 57 -1.68 -11.05 5.73
N GLN A 58 -2.24 -10.70 6.89
CA GLN A 58 -3.52 -11.26 7.35
C GLN A 58 -4.66 -10.84 6.42
N TRP A 59 -4.69 -9.58 5.99
CA TRP A 59 -5.71 -9.11 5.04
C TRP A 59 -5.61 -9.86 3.70
N ALA A 60 -4.39 -10.13 3.25
CA ALA A 60 -4.17 -10.89 2.02
C ALA A 60 -4.77 -12.29 2.15
N ILE A 61 -4.48 -12.99 3.26
CA ILE A 61 -5.02 -14.32 3.52
C ILE A 61 -6.55 -14.28 3.50
N ASN A 62 -7.16 -13.30 4.13
CA ASN A 62 -8.61 -13.14 4.20
C ASN A 62 -9.25 -12.88 2.83
N ASN A 63 -8.48 -12.41 1.87
CA ASN A 63 -8.95 -12.06 0.53
C ASN A 63 -8.38 -12.99 -0.56
N ASP A 64 -7.83 -14.14 -0.19
CA ASP A 64 -7.25 -15.10 -1.11
C ASP A 64 -6.12 -14.53 -1.97
N VAL A 65 -5.32 -13.64 -1.38
CA VAL A 65 -4.12 -13.11 -1.99
C VAL A 65 -2.91 -13.73 -1.28
N ASP A 66 -1.88 -14.07 -2.05
CA ASP A 66 -0.66 -14.63 -1.49
C ASP A 66 -0.05 -13.66 -0.48
N PRO A 67 0.10 -14.05 0.80
CA PRO A 67 0.64 -13.16 1.83
C PRO A 67 2.09 -12.75 1.58
N ASP A 68 2.90 -13.60 0.97
CA ASP A 68 4.30 -13.26 0.65
C ASP A 68 4.35 -12.18 -0.42
N PHE A 69 3.50 -12.27 -1.43
CA PHE A 69 3.36 -11.23 -2.44
C PHE A 69 2.89 -9.92 -1.81
N ALA A 70 1.88 -9.98 -0.95
CA ALA A 70 1.37 -8.79 -0.26
C ALA A 70 2.46 -8.15 0.60
N GLU A 71 3.27 -8.95 1.31
CA GLU A 71 4.37 -8.42 2.11
C GLU A 71 5.39 -7.70 1.24
N GLN A 72 5.78 -8.29 0.11
CA GLN A 72 6.73 -7.67 -0.82
C GLN A 72 6.20 -6.33 -1.33
N LEU A 73 4.92 -6.30 -1.71
CA LEU A 73 4.27 -5.09 -2.17
C LEU A 73 4.30 -3.99 -1.11
N PHE A 74 3.93 -4.32 0.12
CA PHE A 74 3.91 -3.33 1.21
C PHE A 74 5.30 -2.92 1.67
N ARG A 75 6.32 -3.77 1.51
CA ARG A 75 7.71 -3.34 1.72
C ARG A 75 8.11 -2.26 0.72
N ILE A 76 7.71 -2.41 -0.53
CA ILE A 76 7.95 -1.40 -1.58
C ILE A 76 7.19 -0.11 -1.24
N LEU A 77 5.93 -0.21 -0.84
CA LEU A 77 5.12 0.95 -0.47
C LEU A 77 5.70 1.69 0.74
N LEU A 78 6.17 0.95 1.74
CA LEU A 78 6.82 1.55 2.91
C LEU A 78 8.10 2.28 2.52
N SER A 79 8.89 1.69 1.63
CA SER A 79 10.11 2.32 1.11
C SER A 79 9.78 3.64 0.40
N GLU A 80 8.74 3.66 -0.43
CA GLU A 80 8.28 4.88 -1.10
C GLU A 80 7.81 5.94 -0.09
N THR A 81 7.04 5.49 0.92
CA THR A 81 6.56 6.39 1.98
C THR A 81 7.72 7.08 2.69
N HIS A 82 8.79 6.34 2.97
CA HIS A 82 9.94 6.87 3.70
C HIS A 82 10.82 7.82 2.86
N ARG A 83 10.57 7.92 1.56
CA ARG A 83 11.26 8.86 0.68
C ARG A 83 10.67 10.28 0.74
N ILE A 84 9.49 10.40 1.30
CA ILE A 84 8.76 11.68 1.36
C ILE A 84 9.39 12.64 2.38
#